data_3f3047e0308082833e8fe1e9402f5b61
#
_entry.id   3f3047e0308082833e8fe1e9402f5b61
#
_cell.length_a   1.000
_cell.length_b   1.000
_cell.length_c   1.000
_cell.angle_alpha   90.00
_cell.angle_beta   90.00
_cell.angle_gamma   90.00
#
_symmetry.space_group_name_H-M   'P 1'
#
loop_
_entity.id
_entity.type
_entity.pdbx_description
1 polymer ?
#
loop_
_entity_poly.entity_id
_entity_poly.type
_entity_poly.pdbx_seq_one_letter_code
_entity_poly.pdbx_strand_id
1 'polypeptide(L)'
;MRPALWQAVADNLKESHPDVRLIAKDDFNATLRAKGSTARLGLFYQPREGDVPGEGQAFLLLDGRTEMGAIAYFLAEQEGFAKELEQPIHFQQTIDDAKAESLGEARISLQATVVTAHGGELVDRISVWYANGARALLRLHGRIIAHRDA
;
A
#
# COMPACT_ATOMS: atom_id res chain seq x y z
N MET A 1 14.97 -15.43 3.78
CA MET A 1 14.25 -15.16 2.53
C MET A 1 13.52 -13.86 2.54
N ARG A 2 12.86 -13.56 3.63
CA ARG A 2 12.25 -12.26 3.86
C ARG A 2 13.12 -11.08 3.47
N PRO A 3 14.41 -11.03 3.89
CA PRO A 3 15.22 -9.87 3.57
C PRO A 3 15.40 -9.65 2.07
N ALA A 4 15.39 -10.71 1.28
CA ALA A 4 15.60 -10.60 -0.15
C ALA A 4 14.46 -9.82 -0.83
N LEU A 5 13.19 -10.12 -0.50
CA LEU A 5 12.06 -9.41 -1.10
C LEU A 5 11.99 -7.95 -0.61
N TRP A 6 11.96 -7.74 0.71
CA TRP A 6 11.81 -6.40 1.25
C TRP A 6 13.01 -5.53 0.99
N GLN A 7 14.21 -6.12 0.96
CA GLN A 7 15.41 -5.38 0.59
C GLN A 7 15.37 -4.93 -0.87
N ALA A 8 14.90 -5.79 -1.77
CA ALA A 8 14.77 -5.43 -3.18
C ALA A 8 13.75 -4.29 -3.38
N VAL A 9 12.64 -4.31 -2.64
CA VAL A 9 11.66 -3.22 -2.66
C VAL A 9 12.29 -1.92 -2.17
N ALA A 10 13.00 -1.97 -1.05
CA ALA A 10 13.67 -0.80 -0.47
C ALA A 10 14.70 -0.21 -1.44
N ASP A 11 15.51 -1.06 -2.05
CA ASP A 11 16.54 -0.61 -2.99
C ASP A 11 15.92 0.07 -4.22
N ASN A 12 14.83 -0.50 -4.72
CA ASN A 12 14.11 0.09 -5.86
C ASN A 12 13.52 1.46 -5.51
N LEU A 13 12.95 1.60 -4.32
CA LEU A 13 12.34 2.85 -3.88
C LEU A 13 13.36 3.95 -3.64
N LYS A 14 14.58 3.64 -3.21
CA LYS A 14 15.61 4.63 -2.92
C LYS A 14 15.95 5.53 -4.11
N GLU A 15 15.85 5.01 -5.32
CA GLU A 15 16.17 5.77 -6.51
C GLU A 15 15.22 6.95 -6.73
N SER A 16 13.95 6.76 -6.45
CA SER A 16 12.92 7.80 -6.67
C SER A 16 12.46 8.47 -5.39
N HIS A 17 12.58 7.79 -4.25
CA HIS A 17 12.08 8.26 -2.96
C HIS A 17 13.10 7.99 -1.85
N PRO A 18 14.22 8.75 -1.84
CA PRO A 18 15.30 8.50 -0.88
C PRO A 18 14.88 8.72 0.58
N ASP A 19 13.79 9.46 0.81
CA ASP A 19 13.30 9.75 2.15
C ASP A 19 12.33 8.67 2.69
N VAL A 20 12.04 7.65 1.88
CA VAL A 20 11.18 6.54 2.31
C VAL A 20 12.00 5.51 3.06
N ARG A 21 11.50 5.11 4.21
CA ARG A 21 12.08 4.05 5.01
C ARG A 21 11.15 2.84 5.00
N LEU A 22 11.67 1.69 4.61
CA LEU A 22 10.95 0.44 4.67
C LEU A 22 11.43 -0.35 5.88
N ILE A 23 10.48 -0.83 6.68
CA ILE A 23 10.77 -1.64 7.86
C ILE A 23 10.07 -2.98 7.68
N ALA A 24 10.85 -4.04 7.50
CA ALA A 24 10.31 -5.39 7.43
C ALA A 24 9.93 -5.85 8.83
N LYS A 25 8.68 -6.24 9.02
CA LYS A 25 8.20 -6.77 10.30
C LYS A 25 8.43 -8.27 10.40
N ASP A 26 8.20 -8.97 9.28
CA ASP A 26 8.41 -10.41 9.18
C ASP A 26 8.54 -10.76 7.68
N ASP A 27 8.47 -12.05 7.37
CA ASP A 27 8.61 -12.51 5.99
C ASP A 27 7.47 -12.01 5.07
N PHE A 28 6.33 -11.68 5.65
CA PHE A 28 5.11 -11.41 4.91
C PHE A 28 4.62 -9.97 5.03
N ASN A 29 5.18 -9.19 5.94
CA ASN A 29 4.71 -7.85 6.23
C ASN A 29 5.86 -6.84 6.30
N ALA A 30 5.65 -5.68 5.70
CA ALA A 30 6.55 -4.55 5.83
C ALA A 30 5.74 -3.26 5.94
N THR A 31 6.31 -2.26 6.55
CA THR A 31 5.71 -0.92 6.61
C THR A 31 6.63 0.09 5.95
N LEU A 32 6.02 1.14 5.41
CA LEU A 32 6.72 2.22 4.75
C LEU A 32 6.35 3.55 5.41
N ARG A 33 7.37 4.37 5.64
CA ARG A 33 7.20 5.74 6.13
C ARG A 33 8.03 6.67 5.26
N ALA A 34 7.44 7.79 4.90
CA ALA A 34 8.16 8.83 4.17
C ALA A 34 8.46 9.99 5.14
N LYS A 35 9.70 10.47 5.14
CA LYS A 35 10.10 11.59 5.99
C LYS A 35 9.28 12.83 5.63
N GLY A 36 8.74 13.48 6.64
CA GLY A 36 7.93 14.69 6.45
C GLY A 36 6.51 14.43 5.96
N SER A 37 6.09 13.16 5.86
CA SER A 37 4.75 12.78 5.43
C SER A 37 4.02 12.07 6.56
N THR A 38 2.71 12.24 6.62
CA THR A 38 1.84 11.51 7.53
C THR A 38 1.36 10.18 6.92
N ALA A 39 1.76 9.89 5.68
CA ALA A 39 1.37 8.67 5.00
C ALA A 39 1.86 7.44 5.74
N ARG A 40 0.97 6.48 5.95
CA ARG A 40 1.29 5.18 6.54
C ARG A 40 0.96 4.13 5.49
N LEU A 41 1.98 3.45 5.00
CA LEU A 41 1.80 2.40 4.00
C LEU A 41 2.18 1.05 4.59
N GLY A 42 1.52 0.03 4.11
CA GLY A 42 1.86 -1.35 4.43
C GLY A 42 2.00 -2.17 3.16
N LEU A 43 2.86 -3.16 3.23
CA LEU A 43 3.02 -4.15 2.18
C LEU A 43 2.77 -5.52 2.79
N PHE A 44 2.04 -6.35 2.08
CA PHE A 44 1.71 -7.67 2.53
C PHE A 44 1.92 -8.68 1.40
N TYR A 45 2.49 -9.82 1.74
CA TYR A 45 2.69 -10.92 0.81
C TYR A 45 2.23 -12.21 1.46
N GLN A 46 1.33 -12.91 0.78
CA GLN A 46 0.88 -14.22 1.25
C GLN A 46 1.22 -15.27 0.19
N PRO A 47 2.28 -16.05 0.42
CA PRO A 47 2.59 -17.16 -0.47
C PRO A 47 1.59 -18.29 -0.25
N ARG A 48 1.34 -19.07 -1.31
CA ARG A 48 0.55 -20.29 -1.21
C ARG A 48 1.41 -21.45 -1.70
N GLU A 49 1.14 -22.63 -1.16
CA GLU A 49 1.86 -23.83 -1.54
C GLU A 49 1.42 -24.36 -2.90
N GLY A 50 2.37 -24.96 -3.62
CA GLY A 50 2.11 -25.58 -4.90
C GLY A 50 1.93 -24.58 -6.03
N ASP A 51 1.10 -24.93 -7.00
CA ASP A 51 0.83 -24.11 -8.17
C ASP A 51 -0.24 -23.05 -7.95
N VAL A 52 -0.71 -22.91 -6.70
CA VAL A 52 -1.73 -21.91 -6.35
C VAL A 52 -1.06 -20.55 -6.25
N PRO A 53 -1.59 -19.51 -6.94
CA PRO A 53 -1.02 -18.17 -6.86
C PRO A 53 -1.09 -17.59 -5.45
N GLY A 54 -0.02 -16.91 -5.02
CA GLY A 54 -0.03 -16.11 -3.81
C GLY A 54 -0.71 -14.77 -4.03
N GLU A 55 -0.87 -14.02 -2.95
CA GLU A 55 -1.46 -12.70 -2.99
C GLU A 55 -0.47 -11.65 -2.52
N GLY A 56 -0.44 -10.52 -3.22
CA GLY A 56 0.30 -9.34 -2.82
C GLY A 56 -0.64 -8.17 -2.60
N GLN A 57 -0.36 -7.37 -1.59
CA GLN A 57 -1.14 -6.18 -1.29
C GLN A 57 -0.23 -5.03 -0.90
N ALA A 58 -0.49 -3.86 -1.48
CA ALA A 58 0.08 -2.61 -1.01
C ALA A 58 -1.08 -1.73 -0.58
N PHE A 59 -0.99 -1.11 0.59
CA PHE A 59 -2.12 -0.37 1.12
C PHE A 59 -1.69 0.91 1.83
N LEU A 60 -2.58 1.89 1.77
CA LEU A 60 -2.46 3.17 2.46
C LEU A 60 -3.48 3.19 3.60
N LEU A 61 -3.04 3.59 4.78
CA LEU A 61 -3.89 3.68 5.97
C LEU A 61 -4.21 5.14 6.27
N LEU A 62 -5.49 5.41 6.50
CA LEU A 62 -5.98 6.73 6.88
C LEU A 62 -6.77 6.62 8.18
N ASP A 63 -6.54 7.55 9.10
CA ASP A 63 -7.30 7.61 10.34
C ASP A 63 -8.72 8.09 10.05
N GLY A 64 -9.72 7.29 10.43
CA GLY A 64 -11.12 7.61 10.15
C GLY A 64 -11.63 8.87 10.85
N ARG A 65 -10.97 9.31 11.92
CA ARG A 65 -11.38 10.49 12.67
C ARG A 65 -10.76 11.77 12.14
N THR A 66 -9.45 11.72 11.88
CA THR A 66 -8.68 12.92 11.51
C THR A 66 -8.63 13.15 10.00
N GLU A 67 -8.90 12.10 9.21
CA GLU A 67 -8.77 12.14 7.76
C GLU A 67 -10.12 11.95 7.03
N MET A 68 -11.23 12.30 7.66
CA MET A 68 -12.56 12.14 7.06
C MET A 68 -12.69 12.85 5.73
N GLY A 69 -12.17 14.06 5.62
CA GLY A 69 -12.21 14.82 4.37
C GLY A 69 -11.41 14.14 3.25
N ALA A 70 -10.25 13.61 3.60
CA ALA A 70 -9.42 12.88 2.65
C ALA A 70 -10.11 11.60 2.16
N ILE A 71 -10.75 10.88 3.07
CA ILE A 71 -11.49 9.66 2.75
C ILE A 71 -12.67 9.97 1.84
N ALA A 72 -13.43 11.00 2.15
CA ALA A 72 -14.59 11.41 1.33
C ALA A 72 -14.15 11.80 -0.08
N TYR A 73 -13.07 12.55 -0.20
CA TYR A 73 -12.53 12.93 -1.50
C TYR A 73 -12.09 11.70 -2.29
N PHE A 74 -11.38 10.78 -1.64
CA PHE A 74 -10.97 9.54 -2.30
C PHE A 74 -12.17 8.76 -2.83
N LEU A 75 -13.21 8.58 -2.01
CA LEU A 75 -14.39 7.83 -2.41
C LEU A 75 -15.12 8.48 -3.58
N ALA A 76 -15.19 9.80 -3.61
CA ALA A 76 -15.82 10.53 -4.72
C ALA A 76 -15.05 10.37 -6.02
N GLU A 77 -13.72 10.20 -5.96
CA GLU A 77 -12.84 10.15 -7.13
C GLU A 77 -12.22 8.76 -7.36
N GLN A 78 -12.74 7.73 -6.67
CA GLN A 78 -12.13 6.39 -6.70
C GLN A 78 -11.99 5.82 -8.11
N GLU A 79 -13.01 5.97 -8.94
CA GLU A 79 -12.97 5.45 -10.32
C GLU A 79 -11.90 6.16 -11.14
N GLY A 80 -11.77 7.48 -10.98
CA GLY A 80 -10.75 8.26 -11.66
C GLY A 80 -9.34 7.84 -11.24
N PHE A 81 -9.12 7.62 -9.95
CA PHE A 81 -7.82 7.14 -9.45
C PHE A 81 -7.49 5.74 -9.96
N ALA A 82 -8.48 4.84 -9.96
CA ALA A 82 -8.26 3.48 -10.47
C ALA A 82 -7.89 3.50 -11.96
N LYS A 83 -8.54 4.34 -12.73
CA LYS A 83 -8.24 4.51 -14.16
C LYS A 83 -6.85 5.06 -14.38
N GLU A 84 -6.45 6.06 -13.59
CA GLU A 84 -5.12 6.66 -13.65
C GLU A 84 -4.03 5.64 -13.30
N LEU A 85 -4.27 4.79 -12.30
CA LEU A 85 -3.33 3.76 -11.89
C LEU A 85 -3.40 2.49 -12.75
N GLU A 86 -4.37 2.42 -13.64
CA GLU A 86 -4.59 1.28 -14.54
C GLU A 86 -4.82 -0.03 -13.79
N GLN A 87 -5.40 0.04 -12.61
CA GLN A 87 -5.74 -1.15 -11.82
C GLN A 87 -6.84 -0.82 -10.82
N PRO A 88 -7.62 -1.82 -10.38
CA PRO A 88 -8.64 -1.61 -9.37
C PRO A 88 -8.04 -1.15 -8.05
N ILE A 89 -8.76 -0.29 -7.36
CA ILE A 89 -8.41 0.16 -6.02
C ILE A 89 -9.50 -0.30 -5.08
N HIS A 90 -9.11 -0.98 -4.00
CA HIS A 90 -10.04 -1.51 -3.01
C HIS A 90 -10.08 -0.59 -1.80
N PHE A 91 -11.25 -0.43 -1.22
CA PHE A 91 -11.45 0.39 -0.05
C PHE A 91 -12.15 -0.42 1.05
N GLN A 92 -11.62 -0.34 2.25
CA GLN A 92 -12.24 -0.92 3.45
C GLN A 92 -12.13 0.08 4.58
N GLN A 93 -13.18 0.15 5.39
CA GLN A 93 -13.16 0.98 6.59
C GLN A 93 -13.77 0.20 7.73
N THR A 94 -13.05 0.12 8.84
CA THR A 94 -13.55 -0.54 10.03
C THR A 94 -14.42 0.43 10.85
N ILE A 95 -15.38 -0.13 11.57
CA ILE A 95 -16.17 0.62 12.54
C ILE A 95 -15.64 0.22 13.91
N ASP A 96 -15.33 1.21 14.75
CA ASP A 96 -14.87 0.94 16.11
C ASP A 96 -16.10 0.69 16.99
N ASP A 97 -16.40 -0.57 17.22
CA ASP A 97 -17.56 -0.98 18.02
C ASP A 97 -17.49 -0.54 19.49
N ALA A 98 -16.28 -0.28 19.98
CA ALA A 98 -16.10 0.19 21.35
C ALA A 98 -16.51 1.65 21.52
N LYS A 99 -16.58 2.38 20.41
CA LYS A 99 -17.01 3.78 20.35
C LYS A 99 -18.06 3.90 19.27
N ALA A 100 -19.29 3.63 19.61
CA ALA A 100 -20.42 3.40 18.71
C ALA A 100 -20.64 4.40 17.55
N GLU A 101 -19.86 5.47 17.47
CA GLU A 101 -19.99 6.49 16.43
C GLU A 101 -18.67 6.82 15.75
N SER A 102 -17.56 6.15 16.08
CA SER A 102 -16.30 6.46 15.44
C SER A 102 -15.99 5.50 14.31
N LEU A 103 -15.78 6.06 13.14
CA LEU A 103 -15.23 5.33 12.01
C LEU A 103 -13.78 4.98 12.34
N GLY A 104 -13.44 3.73 12.16
CA GLY A 104 -12.09 3.25 12.37
C GLY A 104 -11.18 3.57 11.21
N GLU A 105 -10.06 2.89 11.17
CA GLU A 105 -9.05 3.07 10.14
C GLU A 105 -9.58 2.69 8.76
N ALA A 106 -9.33 3.55 7.77
CA ALA A 106 -9.62 3.27 6.38
C ALA A 106 -8.38 2.72 5.68
N ARG A 107 -8.60 1.74 4.82
CA ARG A 107 -7.53 1.09 4.06
C ARG A 107 -7.83 1.21 2.57
N ILE A 108 -6.92 1.84 1.84
CA ILE A 108 -6.95 1.94 0.38
C ILE A 108 -5.88 0.99 -0.14
N SER A 109 -6.27 -0.04 -0.89
CA SER A 109 -5.33 -1.10 -1.25
C SER A 109 -5.30 -1.41 -2.73
N LEU A 110 -4.10 -1.79 -3.19
CA LEU A 110 -3.84 -2.39 -4.48
C LEU A 110 -3.53 -3.86 -4.24
N GLN A 111 -4.07 -4.74 -5.06
CA GLN A 111 -3.91 -6.18 -4.90
C GLN A 111 -3.39 -6.79 -6.19
N ALA A 112 -2.56 -7.79 -6.06
CA ALA A 112 -2.07 -8.57 -7.19
C ALA A 112 -2.10 -10.04 -6.86
N THR A 113 -2.39 -10.83 -7.87
CA THR A 113 -2.21 -12.27 -7.82
C THR A 113 -0.76 -12.56 -8.21
N VAL A 114 -0.03 -13.19 -7.31
CA VAL A 114 1.37 -13.48 -7.52
C VAL A 114 1.52 -14.95 -7.81
N VAL A 115 1.91 -15.28 -9.03
CA VAL A 115 2.22 -16.65 -9.38
C VAL A 115 3.56 -16.99 -8.74
N THR A 116 3.54 -17.95 -7.82
CA THR A 116 4.77 -18.43 -7.17
C THR A 116 5.59 -19.26 -8.15
N ALA A 117 6.26 -18.58 -9.06
CA ALA A 117 7.29 -19.22 -9.85
C ALA A 117 8.62 -19.14 -9.09
N HIS A 118 9.56 -19.92 -9.44
CA HIS A 118 10.72 -20.29 -8.66
C HIS A 118 11.83 -19.24 -8.55
N GLY A 119 12.30 -18.99 -7.31
CA GLY A 119 13.60 -18.38 -7.08
C GLY A 119 13.71 -16.88 -7.22
N GLY A 120 14.89 -16.39 -7.61
CA GLY A 120 15.21 -14.97 -7.68
C GLY A 120 14.39 -14.16 -8.68
N GLU A 121 13.92 -14.81 -9.74
CA GLU A 121 13.07 -14.18 -10.75
C GLU A 121 11.75 -13.69 -10.16
N LEU A 122 11.20 -14.47 -9.24
CA LEU A 122 9.96 -14.09 -8.53
C LEU A 122 10.21 -12.84 -7.67
N VAL A 123 11.31 -12.82 -6.93
CA VAL A 123 11.65 -11.67 -6.08
C VAL A 123 11.78 -10.41 -6.93
N ASP A 124 12.46 -10.50 -8.08
CA ASP A 124 12.66 -9.35 -8.95
C ASP A 124 11.32 -8.78 -9.48
N ARG A 125 10.42 -9.64 -9.92
CA ARG A 125 9.13 -9.21 -10.45
C ARG A 125 8.21 -8.63 -9.38
N ILE A 126 8.12 -9.32 -8.24
CA ILE A 126 7.26 -8.90 -7.15
C ILE A 126 7.77 -7.60 -6.53
N SER A 127 9.08 -7.46 -6.37
CA SER A 127 9.64 -6.25 -5.80
C SER A 127 9.32 -5.02 -6.65
N VAL A 128 9.32 -5.13 -7.96
CA VAL A 128 8.92 -4.05 -8.86
C VAL A 128 7.45 -3.69 -8.66
N TRP A 129 6.58 -4.69 -8.54
CA TRP A 129 5.17 -4.44 -8.30
C TRP A 129 4.93 -3.70 -6.98
N TYR A 130 5.59 -4.13 -5.90
CA TYR A 130 5.46 -3.47 -4.60
C TYR A 130 6.00 -2.04 -4.64
N ALA A 131 7.16 -1.83 -5.26
CA ALA A 131 7.75 -0.50 -5.36
C ALA A 131 6.86 0.45 -6.16
N ASN A 132 6.32 -0.01 -7.28
CA ASN A 132 5.40 0.79 -8.10
C ASN A 132 4.09 1.06 -7.36
N GLY A 133 3.57 0.07 -6.63
CA GLY A 133 2.38 0.25 -5.81
C GLY A 133 2.60 1.27 -4.70
N ALA A 134 3.73 1.22 -4.03
CA ALA A 134 4.09 2.19 -3.00
C ALA A 134 4.20 3.61 -3.57
N ARG A 135 4.84 3.76 -4.74
CA ARG A 135 4.94 5.06 -5.41
C ARG A 135 3.56 5.61 -5.77
N ALA A 136 2.68 4.75 -6.30
CA ALA A 136 1.32 5.13 -6.67
C ALA A 136 0.53 5.59 -5.44
N LEU A 137 0.62 4.86 -4.34
CA LEU A 137 -0.08 5.20 -3.11
C LEU A 137 0.47 6.46 -2.45
N LEU A 138 1.77 6.70 -2.53
CA LEU A 138 2.36 7.95 -2.04
C LEU A 138 1.86 9.14 -2.86
N ARG A 139 1.77 9.03 -4.18
CA ARG A 139 1.20 10.08 -5.02
C ARG A 139 -0.27 10.31 -4.71
N LEU A 140 -1.02 9.23 -4.55
CA LEU A 140 -2.43 9.30 -4.20
C LEU A 140 -2.61 10.04 -2.86
N HIS A 141 -1.84 9.68 -1.85
CA HIS A 141 -1.88 10.35 -0.56
C HIS A 141 -1.58 11.84 -0.69
N GLY A 142 -0.54 12.20 -1.46
CA GLY A 142 -0.19 13.60 -1.69
C GLY A 142 -1.32 14.39 -2.32
N ARG A 143 -2.03 13.82 -3.29
CA ARG A 143 -3.17 14.46 -3.95
C ARG A 143 -4.36 14.63 -3.00
N ILE A 144 -4.63 13.62 -2.19
CA ILE A 144 -5.71 13.66 -1.20
C ILE A 144 -5.46 14.75 -0.17
N ILE A 145 -4.22 14.82 0.35
CA ILE A 145 -3.86 15.82 1.35
C ILE A 145 -3.86 17.23 0.74
N ALA A 146 -3.36 17.39 -0.48
CA ALA A 146 -3.40 18.68 -1.16
C ALA A 146 -4.83 19.20 -1.35
N HIS A 147 -5.77 18.31 -1.65
CA HIS A 147 -7.18 18.67 -1.76
C HIS A 147 -7.76 19.09 -0.41
N ARG A 148 -7.42 18.34 0.65
CA ARG A 148 -7.88 18.66 2.01
C ARG A 148 -7.43 20.06 2.45
N ASP A 149 -6.19 20.42 2.10
CA ASP A 149 -5.57 21.66 2.54
C ASP A 149 -5.88 22.85 1.62
N ALA A 150 -6.57 22.60 0.52
CA ALA A 150 -6.91 23.64 -0.46
C ALA A 150 -8.03 24.56 0.03
#